data_2b5bf419831dafa8834692dafc08fbca
#
_entry.id   2b5bf419831dafa8834692dafc08fbca
#
_cell.length_a   1.000
_cell.length_b   1.000
_cell.length_c   1.000
_cell.angle_alpha   90.00
_cell.angle_beta   90.00
_cell.angle_gamma   90.00
#
_symmetry.space_group_name_H-M   'P 1'
#
loop_
_entity.id
_entity.type
_entity.pdbx_description
1 polymer ?
#
loop_
_entity_poly.entity_id
_entity_poly.type
_entity_poly.pdbx_seq_one_letter_code
_entity_poly.pdbx_strand_id
1 'polypeptide(L)'
;MIISPDRFLADLENLGKIGWVEGEGMDRAAFTPNYAAARKFVEERMREAGLAVEVDGVGNVFGRLEGSDPSLPAIYAGSHLDAVPGGGKYDGPLGVMTALEAARAIRERGTPMKRSLVVAGFTAEEGGEMGGTFGSRAFAGLLEEPLSPEKLGGAGLTPEGVRSAKAAPGSVACYLELHIEQGPFLERRGIQIGIPTGIVGIARYEVRLEGEANHAGTTPMNERRDAMREAS
;
A
#
# COMPACT_ATOMS: atom_id res chain seq x y z
N MET A 1 3.65 4.04 -27.95
CA MET A 1 4.23 3.94 -26.58
C MET A 1 4.75 2.52 -26.46
N ILE A 2 6.01 2.35 -26.13
CA ILE A 2 6.63 1.02 -26.02
C ILE A 2 6.96 0.82 -24.54
N ILE A 3 6.29 -0.12 -23.93
CA ILE A 3 6.63 -0.63 -22.59
C ILE A 3 7.83 -1.57 -22.76
N SER A 4 8.79 -1.53 -21.83
CA SER A 4 9.91 -2.47 -21.77
C SER A 4 9.61 -3.56 -20.74
N PRO A 5 9.14 -4.76 -21.17
CA PRO A 5 8.83 -5.84 -20.23
C PRO A 5 10.06 -6.27 -19.41
N ASP A 6 11.22 -6.34 -20.03
CA ASP A 6 12.44 -6.79 -19.34
C ASP A 6 12.86 -5.82 -18.23
N ARG A 7 12.80 -4.51 -18.49
CA ARG A 7 13.08 -3.47 -17.48
C ARG A 7 12.07 -3.51 -16.34
N PHE A 8 10.78 -3.58 -16.69
CA PHE A 8 9.70 -3.68 -15.73
C PHE A 8 9.87 -4.90 -14.81
N LEU A 9 10.07 -6.09 -15.39
CA LEU A 9 10.25 -7.32 -14.63
C LEU A 9 11.50 -7.28 -13.75
N ALA A 10 12.62 -6.78 -14.29
CA ALA A 10 13.86 -6.66 -13.51
C ALA A 10 13.70 -5.74 -12.29
N ASP A 11 13.03 -4.59 -12.44
CA ASP A 11 12.78 -3.68 -11.34
C ASP A 11 11.80 -4.28 -10.31
N LEU A 12 10.74 -4.93 -10.76
CA LEU A 12 9.77 -5.61 -9.90
C LEU A 12 10.41 -6.75 -9.09
N GLU A 13 11.23 -7.58 -9.75
CA GLU A 13 11.96 -8.66 -9.09
C GLU A 13 12.99 -8.14 -8.09
N ASN A 14 13.72 -7.10 -8.43
CA ASN A 14 14.73 -6.52 -7.53
C ASN A 14 14.07 -5.87 -6.30
N LEU A 15 12.96 -5.17 -6.48
CA LEU A 15 12.16 -4.66 -5.36
C LEU A 15 11.61 -5.82 -4.51
N GLY A 16 11.17 -6.91 -5.16
CA GLY A 16 10.66 -8.12 -4.51
C GLY A 16 11.69 -8.87 -3.66
N LYS A 17 12.99 -8.63 -3.84
CA LYS A 17 14.06 -9.22 -3.00
C LYS A 17 14.25 -8.48 -1.68
N ILE A 18 13.87 -7.20 -1.60
CA ILE A 18 14.06 -6.39 -0.40
C ILE A 18 13.02 -6.79 0.64
N GLY A 19 13.47 -7.41 1.72
CA GLY A 19 12.63 -7.94 2.79
C GLY A 19 12.04 -9.33 2.50
N TRP A 20 12.41 -10.00 1.41
CA TRP A 20 11.98 -11.37 1.17
C TRP A 20 12.73 -12.36 2.05
N VAL A 21 11.99 -13.22 2.76
CA VAL A 21 12.52 -14.32 3.57
C VAL A 21 12.04 -15.63 2.96
N GLU A 22 13.00 -16.46 2.54
CA GLU A 22 12.66 -17.73 1.88
C GLU A 22 11.87 -18.67 2.81
N GLY A 23 10.74 -19.17 2.34
CA GLY A 23 9.81 -20.00 3.10
C GLY A 23 8.88 -19.26 4.06
N GLU A 24 9.09 -17.97 4.30
CA GLU A 24 8.27 -17.16 5.22
C GLU A 24 7.47 -16.06 4.51
N GLY A 25 7.98 -15.58 3.36
CA GLY A 25 7.35 -14.50 2.61
C GLY A 25 7.97 -13.13 2.85
N MET A 26 7.21 -12.07 2.66
CA MET A 26 7.69 -10.69 2.75
C MET A 26 7.76 -10.20 4.20
N ASP A 27 8.92 -9.66 4.58
CA ASP A 27 9.14 -8.86 5.80
C ASP A 27 9.46 -7.42 5.41
N ARG A 28 8.41 -6.64 5.13
CA ARG A 28 8.53 -5.24 4.71
C ARG A 28 7.40 -4.37 5.28
N ALA A 29 7.13 -4.52 6.57
CA ALA A 29 6.16 -3.67 7.24
C ALA A 29 6.60 -2.19 7.18
N ALA A 30 5.63 -1.29 7.13
CA ALA A 30 5.90 0.15 7.11
C ALA A 30 6.78 0.58 8.29
N PHE A 31 7.60 1.61 8.07
CA PHE A 31 8.54 2.18 9.05
C PHE A 31 9.67 1.25 9.51
N THR A 32 9.85 0.09 8.88
CA THR A 32 10.99 -0.81 9.14
C THR A 32 12.20 -0.49 8.24
N PRO A 33 13.41 -1.00 8.58
CA PRO A 33 14.57 -0.86 7.70
C PRO A 33 14.36 -1.43 6.29
N ASN A 34 13.66 -2.58 6.17
CA ASN A 34 13.35 -3.17 4.87
C ASN A 34 12.42 -2.28 4.04
N TYR A 35 11.42 -1.66 4.68
CA TYR A 35 10.57 -0.67 4.02
C TYR A 35 11.37 0.54 3.56
N ALA A 36 12.26 1.08 4.41
CA ALA A 36 13.11 2.21 4.05
C ALA A 36 14.02 1.88 2.86
N ALA A 37 14.58 0.67 2.81
CA ALA A 37 15.39 0.19 1.68
C ALA A 37 14.56 0.07 0.39
N ALA A 38 13.34 -0.46 0.48
CA ALA A 38 12.43 -0.57 -0.66
C ALA A 38 12.01 0.81 -1.20
N ARG A 39 11.66 1.75 -0.31
CA ARG A 39 11.36 3.12 -0.71
C ARG A 39 12.55 3.79 -1.39
N LYS A 40 13.75 3.65 -0.82
CA LYS A 40 14.99 4.19 -1.42
C LYS A 40 15.24 3.62 -2.82
N PHE A 41 15.05 2.32 -3.01
CA PHE A 41 15.14 1.68 -4.33
C PHE A 41 14.17 2.34 -5.32
N VAL A 42 12.90 2.54 -4.93
CA VAL A 42 11.89 3.18 -5.78
C VAL A 42 12.27 4.63 -6.10
N GLU A 43 12.73 5.40 -5.11
CA GLU A 43 13.23 6.76 -5.33
C GLU A 43 14.35 6.81 -6.37
N GLU A 44 15.31 5.89 -6.29
CA GLU A 44 16.42 5.79 -7.22
C GLU A 44 15.93 5.47 -8.65
N ARG A 45 15.03 4.50 -8.79
CA ARG A 45 14.41 4.16 -10.08
C ARG A 45 13.61 5.32 -10.68
N MET A 46 12.88 6.08 -9.86
CA MET A 46 12.17 7.28 -10.28
C MET A 46 13.14 8.37 -10.78
N ARG A 47 14.25 8.62 -10.05
CA ARG A 47 15.25 9.60 -10.45
C ARG A 47 15.94 9.20 -11.76
N GLU A 48 16.31 7.95 -11.93
CA GLU A 48 16.87 7.41 -13.17
C GLU A 48 15.90 7.53 -14.35
N ALA A 49 14.60 7.37 -14.08
CA ALA A 49 13.56 7.66 -15.07
C ALA A 49 13.41 9.16 -15.38
N GLY A 50 14.15 10.04 -14.67
CA GLY A 50 14.12 11.50 -14.84
C GLY A 50 12.88 12.16 -14.28
N LEU A 51 12.28 11.54 -13.25
CA LEU A 51 11.17 12.15 -12.51
C LEU A 51 11.72 13.05 -11.39
N ALA A 52 11.01 14.12 -11.08
CA ALA A 52 11.23 14.91 -9.88
C ALA A 52 10.67 14.12 -8.68
N VAL A 53 11.55 13.76 -7.73
CA VAL A 53 11.20 12.87 -6.62
C VAL A 53 11.10 13.65 -5.33
N GLU A 54 10.01 13.44 -4.60
CA GLU A 54 9.80 13.96 -3.24
C GLU A 54 9.29 12.85 -2.32
N VAL A 55 9.53 13.01 -1.03
CA VAL A 55 8.97 12.18 0.04
C VAL A 55 8.25 13.11 0.99
N ASP A 56 6.99 12.84 1.26
CA ASP A 56 6.19 13.67 2.15
C ASP A 56 6.45 13.38 3.65
N GLY A 57 5.77 14.12 4.51
CA GLY A 57 5.94 14.04 5.95
C GLY A 57 5.44 12.77 6.61
N VAL A 58 4.80 11.84 5.89
CA VAL A 58 4.40 10.51 6.36
C VAL A 58 5.17 9.39 5.68
N GLY A 59 6.05 9.73 4.74
CA GLY A 59 6.92 8.78 4.04
C GLY A 59 6.36 8.27 2.72
N ASN A 60 5.25 8.82 2.20
CA ASN A 60 4.84 8.55 0.83
C ASN A 60 5.90 9.08 -0.13
N VAL A 61 6.21 8.32 -1.17
CA VAL A 61 7.15 8.72 -2.22
C VAL A 61 6.40 9.06 -3.50
N PHE A 62 6.75 10.19 -4.10
CA PHE A 62 6.15 10.67 -5.33
C PHE A 62 7.23 10.99 -6.37
N GLY A 63 7.04 10.48 -7.60
CA GLY A 63 7.89 10.78 -8.75
C GLY A 63 7.08 11.51 -9.81
N ARG A 64 7.37 12.79 -10.06
CA ARG A 64 6.62 13.63 -10.98
C ARG A 64 7.29 13.70 -12.35
N LEU A 65 6.54 13.32 -13.39
CA LEU A 65 6.81 13.63 -14.79
C LEU A 65 6.00 14.86 -15.17
N GLU A 66 6.69 15.95 -15.42
CA GLU A 66 6.04 17.24 -15.71
C GLU A 66 5.28 17.20 -17.02
N GLY A 67 4.05 17.73 -17.01
CA GLY A 67 3.25 17.96 -18.21
C GLY A 67 3.57 19.28 -18.87
N SER A 68 3.01 19.52 -20.06
CA SER A 68 3.16 20.79 -20.78
C SER A 68 2.40 21.95 -20.11
N ASP A 69 1.45 21.66 -19.24
CA ASP A 69 0.70 22.63 -18.44
C ASP A 69 0.67 22.20 -16.97
N PRO A 70 1.69 22.58 -16.17
CA PRO A 70 1.80 22.18 -14.78
C PRO A 70 0.76 22.83 -13.84
N SER A 71 0.02 23.80 -14.31
CA SER A 71 -1.07 24.42 -13.54
C SER A 71 -2.31 23.54 -13.44
N LEU A 72 -2.43 22.54 -14.31
CA LEU A 72 -3.54 21.62 -14.29
C LEU A 72 -3.39 20.56 -13.17
N PRO A 73 -4.51 20.10 -12.59
CA PRO A 73 -4.48 18.97 -11.67
C PRO A 73 -3.76 17.77 -12.28
N ALA A 74 -2.85 17.15 -11.52
CA ALA A 74 -2.03 16.03 -11.99
C ALA A 74 -2.81 14.71 -12.01
N ILE A 75 -2.39 13.80 -12.87
CA ILE A 75 -2.80 12.39 -12.83
C ILE A 75 -1.86 11.66 -11.89
N TYR A 76 -2.40 10.94 -10.91
CA TYR A 76 -1.62 10.09 -10.03
C TYR A 76 -1.82 8.63 -10.43
N ALA A 77 -0.74 7.85 -10.40
CA ALA A 77 -0.78 6.40 -10.60
C ALA A 77 0.20 5.73 -9.67
N GLY A 78 -0.17 4.59 -9.09
CA GLY A 78 0.71 3.89 -8.16
C GLY A 78 -0.04 2.91 -7.27
N SER A 79 0.53 2.61 -6.12
CA SER A 79 0.00 1.76 -5.07
C SER A 79 0.81 1.97 -3.78
N HIS A 80 0.97 0.94 -2.95
CA HIS A 80 1.77 0.95 -1.73
C HIS A 80 3.09 0.19 -1.88
N LEU A 81 3.99 0.31 -0.88
CA LEU A 81 5.28 -0.36 -0.86
C LEU A 81 5.47 -1.29 0.33
N ASP A 82 4.69 -1.13 1.39
CA ASP A 82 4.69 -2.00 2.55
C ASP A 82 4.01 -3.33 2.23
N ALA A 83 4.20 -4.30 3.11
CA ALA A 83 3.59 -5.63 3.02
C ALA A 83 3.22 -6.13 4.40
N VAL A 84 2.20 -6.97 4.48
CA VAL A 84 1.92 -7.75 5.69
C VAL A 84 3.04 -8.76 5.95
N PRO A 85 3.31 -9.15 7.20
CA PRO A 85 4.23 -10.25 7.49
C PRO A 85 3.84 -11.53 6.74
N GLY A 86 4.80 -12.12 6.03
CA GLY A 86 4.55 -13.29 5.19
C GLY A 86 3.79 -13.02 3.89
N GLY A 87 3.61 -11.76 3.51
CA GLY A 87 2.91 -11.35 2.29
C GLY A 87 3.63 -11.70 0.99
N GLY A 88 2.99 -11.41 -0.13
CA GLY A 88 3.52 -11.62 -1.47
C GLY A 88 4.44 -10.49 -1.94
N LYS A 89 5.26 -10.78 -2.98
CA LYS A 89 6.21 -9.82 -3.56
C LYS A 89 5.53 -8.71 -4.37
N TYR A 90 4.33 -8.96 -4.86
CA TYR A 90 3.67 -8.14 -5.89
C TYR A 90 2.56 -7.26 -5.35
N ASP A 91 2.12 -7.54 -4.12
CA ASP A 91 1.07 -6.80 -3.44
C ASP A 91 1.54 -5.37 -3.14
N GLY A 92 0.96 -4.41 -3.84
CA GLY A 92 1.38 -3.02 -3.88
C GLY A 92 2.51 -2.72 -4.88
N PRO A 93 3.71 -3.34 -4.80
CA PRO A 93 4.82 -3.09 -5.72
C PRO A 93 4.48 -3.18 -7.21
N LEU A 94 3.58 -4.09 -7.60
CA LEU A 94 3.12 -4.20 -8.98
C LEU A 94 2.56 -2.88 -9.50
N GLY A 95 1.70 -2.22 -8.73
CA GLY A 95 1.07 -0.95 -9.12
C GLY A 95 2.08 0.19 -9.23
N VAL A 96 3.01 0.28 -8.27
CA VAL A 96 4.06 1.31 -8.28
C VAL A 96 5.01 1.14 -9.47
N MET A 97 5.48 -0.10 -9.72
CA MET A 97 6.39 -0.38 -10.84
C MET A 97 5.69 -0.21 -12.19
N THR A 98 4.42 -0.58 -12.31
CA THR A 98 3.62 -0.35 -13.52
C THR A 98 3.47 1.13 -13.83
N ALA A 99 3.17 1.95 -12.82
CA ALA A 99 3.07 3.40 -12.97
C ALA A 99 4.42 4.02 -13.38
N LEU A 100 5.53 3.54 -12.80
CA LEU A 100 6.87 3.98 -13.15
C LEU A 100 7.24 3.63 -14.59
N GLU A 101 6.96 2.40 -15.03
CA GLU A 101 7.24 2.01 -16.40
C GLU A 101 6.36 2.76 -17.41
N ALA A 102 5.13 3.05 -17.05
CA ALA A 102 4.27 3.92 -17.87
C ALA A 102 4.84 5.34 -18.00
N ALA A 103 5.34 5.92 -16.91
CA ALA A 103 5.99 7.23 -16.93
C ALA A 103 7.25 7.24 -17.81
N ARG A 104 8.10 6.19 -17.74
CA ARG A 104 9.26 6.01 -18.63
C ARG A 104 8.86 5.96 -20.10
N ALA A 105 7.87 5.13 -20.43
CA ALA A 105 7.39 4.96 -21.79
C ALA A 105 6.77 6.26 -22.38
N ILE A 106 6.09 7.04 -21.56
CA ILE A 106 5.56 8.36 -21.94
C ILE A 106 6.71 9.33 -22.23
N ARG A 107 7.72 9.38 -21.36
CA ARG A 107 8.89 10.24 -21.53
C ARG A 107 9.71 9.85 -22.77
N GLU A 108 9.97 8.57 -22.96
CA GLU A 108 10.74 8.03 -24.10
C GLU A 108 10.04 8.30 -25.45
N ARG A 109 8.74 8.40 -25.44
CA ARG A 109 7.97 8.80 -26.63
C ARG A 109 8.26 10.25 -27.08
N GLY A 110 8.76 11.09 -26.19
CA GLY A 110 9.11 12.49 -26.47
C GLY A 110 7.92 13.43 -26.68
N THR A 111 6.69 12.96 -26.49
CA THR A 111 5.49 13.81 -26.55
C THR A 111 4.96 14.03 -25.15
N PRO A 112 5.07 15.23 -24.58
CA PRO A 112 4.60 15.49 -23.23
C PRO A 112 3.08 15.35 -23.14
N MET A 113 2.61 14.81 -22.01
CA MET A 113 1.20 14.88 -21.64
C MET A 113 0.85 16.32 -21.29
N LYS A 114 -0.42 16.70 -21.43
CA LYS A 114 -0.86 18.02 -21.01
C LYS A 114 -0.77 18.19 -19.49
N ARG A 115 -1.27 17.19 -18.73
CA ARG A 115 -1.16 17.14 -17.28
C ARG A 115 0.11 16.42 -16.86
N SER A 116 0.66 16.79 -15.72
CA SER A 116 1.73 16.02 -15.09
C SER A 116 1.22 14.63 -14.69
N LEU A 117 2.10 13.63 -14.77
CA LEU A 117 1.90 12.30 -14.22
C LEU A 117 2.73 12.17 -12.94
N VAL A 118 2.12 11.73 -11.86
CA VAL A 118 2.80 11.46 -10.59
C VAL A 118 2.73 9.98 -10.28
N VAL A 119 3.89 9.34 -10.22
CA VAL A 119 4.00 7.96 -9.72
C VAL A 119 4.00 8.02 -8.20
N ALA A 120 3.08 7.33 -7.55
CA ALA A 120 2.89 7.33 -6.10
C ALA A 120 3.23 5.97 -5.48
N GLY A 121 4.03 5.99 -4.40
CA GLY A 121 4.23 4.86 -3.50
C GLY A 121 3.75 5.24 -2.11
N PHE A 122 2.58 4.77 -1.71
CA PHE A 122 1.99 5.06 -0.41
C PHE A 122 2.61 4.23 0.70
N THR A 123 2.65 4.80 1.90
CA THR A 123 3.21 4.22 3.12
C THR A 123 2.09 3.65 3.99
N ALA A 124 2.33 2.49 4.63
CA ALA A 124 1.43 1.88 5.62
C ALA A 124 -0.01 1.70 5.11
N GLU A 125 -0.14 1.07 3.95
CA GLU A 125 -1.44 0.67 3.40
C GLU A 125 -2.00 -0.53 4.16
N GLU A 126 -1.16 -1.53 4.41
CA GLU A 126 -1.51 -2.85 4.97
C GLU A 126 -1.92 -2.83 6.45
N GLY A 127 -1.78 -1.70 7.09
CA GLY A 127 -2.21 -1.52 8.47
C GLY A 127 -1.06 -1.36 9.46
N GLY A 128 -1.00 -2.22 10.48
CA GLY A 128 -0.08 -2.06 11.60
C GLY A 128 -0.58 -1.01 12.61
N GLU A 129 0.34 -0.39 13.36
CA GLU A 129 0.02 0.53 14.45
C GLU A 129 -0.70 1.81 13.99
N MET A 130 -0.49 2.22 12.74
CA MET A 130 -1.09 3.45 12.18
C MET A 130 -2.49 3.20 11.59
N GLY A 131 -2.92 1.95 11.49
CA GLY A 131 -4.14 1.56 10.79
C GLY A 131 -3.94 1.49 9.27
N GLY A 132 -4.87 0.79 8.58
CA GLY A 132 -4.80 0.61 7.13
C GLY A 132 -4.94 1.91 6.35
N THR A 133 -4.35 1.94 5.16
CA THR A 133 -4.39 3.07 4.21
C THR A 133 -3.87 4.39 4.79
N PHE A 134 -2.94 4.32 5.77
CA PHE A 134 -2.49 5.51 6.50
C PHE A 134 -1.91 6.59 5.58
N GLY A 135 -0.98 6.23 4.70
CA GLY A 135 -0.31 7.19 3.82
C GLY A 135 -1.27 7.85 2.83
N SER A 136 -2.14 7.07 2.20
CA SER A 136 -3.14 7.60 1.26
C SER A 136 -4.23 8.41 1.94
N ARG A 137 -4.63 8.05 3.17
CA ARG A 137 -5.55 8.86 4.00
C ARG A 137 -4.93 10.19 4.43
N ALA A 138 -3.63 10.20 4.78
CA ALA A 138 -2.89 11.43 5.05
C ALA A 138 -2.91 12.35 3.82
N PHE A 139 -2.55 11.80 2.66
CA PHE A 139 -2.56 12.51 1.38
C PHE A 139 -3.95 13.05 1.03
N ALA A 140 -5.00 12.27 1.24
CA ALA A 140 -6.37 12.69 0.99
C ALA A 140 -6.93 13.66 2.06
N GLY A 141 -6.24 13.84 3.18
CA GLY A 141 -6.72 14.63 4.31
C GLY A 141 -7.87 13.99 5.08
N LEU A 142 -7.91 12.67 5.12
CA LEU A 142 -8.94 11.84 5.74
C LEU A 142 -8.49 11.18 7.05
N LEU A 143 -7.35 11.56 7.60
CA LEU A 143 -6.96 11.10 8.93
C LEU A 143 -7.78 11.85 9.98
N GLU A 144 -8.45 11.07 10.84
CA GLU A 144 -9.13 11.61 12.02
C GLU A 144 -8.08 12.01 13.06
N GLU A 145 -8.21 13.21 13.61
CA GLU A 145 -7.34 13.70 14.68
C GLU A 145 -7.94 13.37 16.07
N PRO A 146 -7.06 13.24 17.08
CA PRO A 146 -5.61 13.30 17.06
C PRO A 146 -4.97 11.91 16.98
N LEU A 147 -4.02 11.72 16.06
CA LEU A 147 -3.12 10.57 16.14
C LEU A 147 -2.29 10.69 17.42
N SER A 148 -2.18 9.60 18.17
CA SER A 148 -1.40 9.58 19.41
C SER A 148 0.06 10.01 19.15
N PRO A 149 0.59 11.02 19.87
CA PRO A 149 1.99 11.44 19.71
C PRO A 149 2.98 10.29 19.94
N GLU A 150 2.63 9.32 20.78
CA GLU A 150 3.43 8.14 21.05
C GLU A 150 3.52 7.24 19.81
N LYS A 151 2.40 6.97 19.14
CA LYS A 151 2.37 6.19 17.88
C LYS A 151 3.16 6.90 16.78
N LEU A 152 2.98 8.20 16.63
CA LEU A 152 3.74 8.98 15.65
C LEU A 152 5.24 8.91 15.94
N GLY A 153 5.65 9.10 17.20
CA GLY A 153 7.04 9.05 17.61
C GLY A 153 7.68 7.68 17.39
N GLY A 154 6.95 6.58 17.64
CA GLY A 154 7.39 5.22 17.36
C GLY A 154 7.69 4.98 15.87
N ALA A 155 6.94 5.61 14.99
CA ALA A 155 7.15 5.57 13.54
C ALA A 155 8.13 6.64 13.01
N GLY A 156 8.71 7.47 13.88
CA GLY A 156 9.56 8.59 13.50
C GLY A 156 8.82 9.74 12.80
N LEU A 157 7.51 9.83 12.99
CA LEU A 157 6.64 10.82 12.39
C LEU A 157 6.35 11.98 13.34
N THR A 158 5.91 13.09 12.78
CA THR A 158 5.48 14.27 13.54
C THR A 158 4.07 14.68 13.15
N PRO A 159 3.30 15.31 14.06
CA PRO A 159 1.99 15.86 13.72
C PRO A 159 2.04 16.86 12.56
N GLU A 160 3.13 17.61 12.47
CA GLU A 160 3.38 18.56 11.36
C GLU A 160 3.56 17.83 10.04
N GLY A 161 4.38 16.78 10.01
CA GLY A 161 4.58 15.93 8.83
C GLY A 161 3.27 15.32 8.32
N VAL A 162 2.44 14.84 9.24
CA VAL A 162 1.10 14.33 8.89
C VAL A 162 0.22 15.41 8.26
N ARG A 163 0.19 16.60 8.85
CA ARG A 163 -0.61 17.72 8.27
C ARG A 163 -0.11 18.17 6.91
N SER A 164 1.21 18.22 6.73
CA SER A 164 1.82 18.67 5.48
C SER A 164 1.70 17.64 4.33
N ALA A 165 1.41 16.38 4.64
CA ALA A 165 1.21 15.34 3.64
C ALA A 165 -0.09 15.51 2.82
N LYS A 166 -1.02 16.34 3.31
CA LYS A 166 -2.30 16.56 2.66
C LYS A 166 -2.13 17.25 1.31
N ALA A 167 -2.64 16.62 0.25
CA ALA A 167 -2.68 17.21 -1.08
C ALA A 167 -3.52 18.49 -1.11
N ALA A 168 -3.09 19.46 -1.89
CA ALA A 168 -3.85 20.69 -2.08
C ALA A 168 -5.21 20.37 -2.75
N PRO A 169 -6.32 20.97 -2.30
CA PRO A 169 -7.61 20.77 -2.94
C PRO A 169 -7.57 21.07 -4.44
N GLY A 170 -8.10 20.15 -5.24
CA GLY A 170 -8.13 20.29 -6.69
C GLY A 170 -6.80 20.03 -7.41
N SER A 171 -5.74 19.60 -6.70
CA SER A 171 -4.45 19.27 -7.32
C SER A 171 -4.41 17.90 -8.01
N VAL A 172 -5.35 17.01 -7.71
CA VAL A 172 -5.46 15.67 -8.26
C VAL A 172 -6.61 15.58 -9.25
N ALA A 173 -6.31 15.23 -10.51
CA ALA A 173 -7.31 15.02 -11.55
C ALA A 173 -7.99 13.65 -11.44
N CYS A 174 -7.18 12.62 -11.26
CA CYS A 174 -7.61 11.24 -10.99
C CYS A 174 -6.47 10.44 -10.38
N TYR A 175 -6.81 9.31 -9.78
CA TYR A 175 -5.88 8.30 -9.31
C TYR A 175 -6.17 6.96 -10.01
N LEU A 176 -5.11 6.30 -10.46
CA LEU A 176 -5.15 5.01 -11.15
C LEU A 176 -4.28 4.02 -10.38
N GLU A 177 -4.83 2.87 -10.07
CA GLU A 177 -4.09 1.80 -9.41
C GLU A 177 -4.27 0.49 -10.15
N LEU A 178 -3.16 -0.11 -10.57
CA LEU A 178 -3.12 -1.51 -10.95
C LEU A 178 -2.76 -2.32 -9.72
N HIS A 179 -3.59 -3.30 -9.40
CA HIS A 179 -3.38 -4.15 -8.23
C HIS A 179 -3.53 -5.63 -8.60
N ILE A 180 -2.90 -6.52 -7.85
CA ILE A 180 -3.19 -7.95 -7.94
C ILE A 180 -4.63 -8.20 -7.51
N GLU A 181 -5.25 -9.26 -7.98
CA GLU A 181 -6.64 -9.59 -7.64
C GLU A 181 -6.83 -9.93 -6.15
N GLN A 182 -5.81 -10.46 -5.51
CA GLN A 182 -5.87 -11.05 -4.14
C GLN A 182 -6.95 -12.14 -4.03
N GLY A 183 -7.22 -12.82 -5.13
CA GLY A 183 -8.26 -13.85 -5.22
C GLY A 183 -8.19 -14.61 -6.54
N PRO A 184 -8.98 -15.68 -6.70
CA PRO A 184 -8.89 -16.59 -7.85
C PRO A 184 -9.96 -16.33 -8.92
N PHE A 185 -10.74 -15.26 -8.85
CA PHE A 185 -11.92 -15.08 -9.72
C PHE A 185 -11.54 -14.82 -11.17
N LEU A 186 -10.62 -13.88 -11.41
CA LEU A 186 -10.16 -13.53 -12.77
C LEU A 186 -9.33 -14.68 -13.35
N GLU A 187 -8.41 -15.23 -12.55
CA GLU A 187 -7.57 -16.37 -12.95
C GLU A 187 -8.41 -17.56 -13.43
N ARG A 188 -9.37 -18.02 -12.62
CA ARG A 188 -10.25 -19.15 -12.97
C ARG A 188 -11.09 -18.93 -14.22
N ARG A 189 -11.28 -17.68 -14.61
CA ARG A 189 -12.05 -17.30 -15.81
C ARG A 189 -11.18 -16.92 -16.99
N GLY A 190 -9.85 -16.92 -16.84
CA GLY A 190 -8.91 -16.49 -17.87
C GLY A 190 -9.06 -15.01 -18.24
N ILE A 191 -9.54 -14.18 -17.30
CA ILE A 191 -9.71 -12.73 -17.47
C ILE A 191 -8.44 -12.05 -17.00
N GLN A 192 -7.79 -11.30 -17.88
CA GLN A 192 -6.52 -10.64 -17.57
C GLN A 192 -6.69 -9.38 -16.74
N ILE A 193 -7.74 -8.60 -16.97
CA ILE A 193 -8.00 -7.32 -16.29
C ILE A 193 -9.44 -7.27 -15.82
N GLY A 194 -9.65 -6.98 -14.55
CA GLY A 194 -10.94 -6.66 -13.96
C GLY A 194 -11.00 -5.21 -13.50
N ILE A 195 -12.14 -4.57 -13.66
CA ILE A 195 -12.39 -3.24 -13.11
C ILE A 195 -13.39 -3.40 -11.96
N PRO A 196 -12.96 -3.18 -10.68
CA PRO A 196 -13.87 -3.27 -9.56
C PRO A 196 -14.92 -2.15 -9.63
N THR A 197 -16.17 -2.50 -9.41
CA THR A 197 -17.29 -1.56 -9.37
C THR A 197 -17.67 -1.17 -7.95
N GLY A 198 -17.05 -1.78 -6.96
CA GLY A 198 -17.25 -1.50 -5.54
C GLY A 198 -16.25 -2.27 -4.68
N ILE A 199 -16.04 -1.79 -3.47
CA ILE A 199 -15.22 -2.44 -2.45
C ILE A 199 -16.14 -2.96 -1.35
N VAL A 200 -15.91 -4.19 -0.90
CA VAL A 200 -16.68 -4.79 0.20
C VAL A 200 -16.38 -4.10 1.52
N GLY A 201 -17.38 -3.94 2.35
CA GLY A 201 -17.19 -3.51 3.73
C GLY A 201 -16.66 -4.66 4.59
N ILE A 202 -15.83 -4.32 5.59
CA ILE A 202 -15.28 -5.26 6.57
C ILE A 202 -15.88 -4.93 7.94
N ALA A 203 -16.50 -5.93 8.56
CA ALA A 203 -16.90 -5.86 9.97
C ALA A 203 -16.03 -6.84 10.77
N ARG A 204 -15.43 -6.36 11.85
CA ARG A 204 -14.61 -7.17 12.75
C ARG A 204 -15.28 -7.21 14.11
N TYR A 205 -15.33 -8.41 14.69
CA TYR A 205 -15.90 -8.64 16.01
C TYR A 205 -14.88 -9.35 16.88
N GLU A 206 -14.80 -8.96 18.13
CA GLU A 206 -14.16 -9.74 19.19
C GLU A 206 -15.27 -10.48 19.94
N VAL A 207 -15.14 -11.80 20.03
CA VAL A 207 -16.06 -12.64 20.78
C VAL A 207 -15.31 -13.25 21.94
N ARG A 208 -15.73 -12.95 23.15
CA ARG A 208 -15.18 -13.50 24.38
C ARG A 208 -16.13 -14.54 24.95
N LEU A 209 -15.65 -15.76 25.09
CA LEU A 209 -16.39 -16.87 25.69
C LEU A 209 -15.79 -17.20 27.04
N GLU A 210 -16.60 -17.26 28.08
CA GLU A 210 -16.15 -17.50 29.45
C GLU A 210 -16.68 -18.84 29.94
N GLY A 211 -15.77 -19.77 30.20
CA GLY A 211 -16.07 -21.05 30.77
C GLY A 211 -15.50 -21.20 32.18
N GLU A 212 -15.80 -22.33 32.82
CA GLU A 212 -15.28 -22.71 34.12
C GLU A 212 -14.53 -24.05 34.01
N ALA A 213 -13.29 -24.07 34.52
CA ALA A 213 -12.48 -25.28 34.52
C ALA A 213 -12.97 -26.23 35.60
N ASN A 214 -13.40 -27.42 35.20
CA ASN A 214 -13.90 -28.47 36.08
C ASN A 214 -13.38 -29.84 35.67
N HIS A 215 -13.49 -30.83 36.58
CA HIS A 215 -13.04 -32.18 36.32
C HIS A 215 -13.85 -32.85 35.19
N ALA A 216 -13.15 -33.45 34.22
CA ALA A 216 -13.78 -33.99 33.01
C ALA A 216 -14.78 -35.12 33.27
N GLY A 217 -14.51 -36.01 34.24
CA GLY A 217 -15.34 -37.18 34.53
C GLY A 217 -16.40 -37.00 35.61
N THR A 218 -16.20 -36.08 36.57
CA THR A 218 -17.11 -35.91 37.72
C THR A 218 -18.04 -34.75 37.66
N THR A 219 -17.85 -33.84 36.68
CA THR A 219 -18.75 -32.70 36.48
C THR A 219 -19.86 -33.09 35.49
N PRO A 220 -21.12 -33.15 35.91
CA PRO A 220 -22.24 -33.45 35.02
C PRO A 220 -22.37 -32.45 33.88
N MET A 221 -22.80 -32.90 32.70
CA MET A 221 -22.90 -32.02 31.51
C MET A 221 -23.85 -30.85 31.68
N ASN A 222 -24.90 -31.01 32.48
CA ASN A 222 -25.87 -29.95 32.77
C ASN A 222 -25.38 -28.90 33.79
N GLU A 223 -24.25 -29.17 34.44
CA GLU A 223 -23.61 -28.28 35.42
C GLU A 223 -22.35 -27.62 34.88
N ARG A 224 -21.94 -27.94 33.64
CA ARG A 224 -20.76 -27.37 33.01
C ARG A 224 -21.04 -25.98 32.40
N ARG A 225 -20.09 -25.08 32.64
CA ARG A 225 -19.91 -23.87 31.85
C ARG A 225 -18.74 -24.09 30.88
N ASP A 226 -19.05 -24.65 29.73
CA ASP A 226 -18.06 -25.02 28.72
C ASP A 226 -18.05 -23.95 27.63
N ALA A 227 -16.97 -23.15 27.58
CA ALA A 227 -16.85 -22.06 26.62
C ALA A 227 -16.93 -22.53 25.15
N MET A 228 -16.49 -23.76 24.84
CA MET A 228 -16.59 -24.30 23.48
C MET A 228 -18.02 -24.68 23.10
N ARG A 229 -18.83 -25.11 24.06
CA ARG A 229 -20.25 -25.44 23.82
C ARG A 229 -21.08 -24.19 23.51
N GLU A 230 -20.73 -23.06 24.10
CA GLU A 230 -21.41 -21.78 23.84
C GLU A 230 -20.94 -21.13 22.52
N ALA A 231 -19.82 -21.60 21.95
CA ALA A 231 -19.29 -21.15 20.67
C ALA A 231 -19.89 -21.88 19.46
N SER A 232 -20.57 -22.99 19.67
CA SER A 232 -21.18 -23.82 18.62
C SER A 232 -22.68 -23.53 18.54
#